data_787fc23cb1c6128581008c884c847075
#
_entry.id   787fc23cb1c6128581008c884c847075
#
_cell.length_a   1.000
_cell.length_b   1.000
_cell.length_c   1.000
_cell.angle_alpha   90.00
_cell.angle_beta   90.00
_cell.angle_gamma   90.00
#
_symmetry.space_group_name_H-M   'P 1'
#
loop_
_entity.id
_entity.type
_entity.pdbx_description
1 polymer ?
#
loop_
_entity_poly.entity_id
_entity_poly.type
_entity_poly.pdbx_seq_one_letter_code
_entity_poly.pdbx_strand_id
1 'polypeptide(L)'
;KNNPYLLPSNVFLTKDIYTLSGDVSCRIGELKLPLIIGSVSRQHLDHVIAYLALVIRHARSWFLKNAAEAFYGFEFEWFYKMGLPAENYDNKSLVSTYESTLTNAVKISLADRSEINRNEIDHLLESYITEDISVYCNVHPEIQAQLEGYTKSDKWDSKRVKVMMVDIGGGTVDASVINVTRDGYEEKYSCLKTIVDSLGVYILHLKRLEWLEMSAKESEHDTHKLLSEINSAKKLSGFLPIVPETVEEYISNVKWPENFSLDSVFFNAFHSLIYIDIISDVKNRIDIKNLDQWKNLCCILCGGGSLHPLFKQIESDHHLDIVR
;
A
#
# COMPACT_ATOMS: atom_id res chain seq x y z
N LYS A 1 14.91 12.19 7.60
CA LYS A 1 14.07 12.25 8.82
C LYS A 1 13.05 11.12 8.68
N ASN A 2 13.08 10.15 9.60
CA ASN A 2 12.09 9.08 9.62
C ASN A 2 10.71 9.70 9.83
N ASN A 3 9.79 9.45 8.91
CA ASN A 3 8.41 9.88 9.08
C ASN A 3 7.76 8.98 10.15
N PRO A 4 7.32 9.52 11.29
CA PRO A 4 6.78 8.71 12.39
C PRO A 4 5.46 8.01 12.03
N TYR A 5 4.83 8.39 10.92
CA TYR A 5 3.58 7.81 10.44
C TYR A 5 3.78 6.64 9.47
N LEU A 6 5.02 6.40 9.01
CA LEU A 6 5.35 5.32 8.09
C LEU A 6 5.97 4.17 8.87
N LEU A 7 5.17 3.16 9.15
CA LEU A 7 5.62 1.91 9.75
C LEU A 7 5.63 0.82 8.67
N PRO A 8 6.73 0.05 8.57
CA PRO A 8 6.77 -1.10 7.65
C PRO A 8 5.67 -2.11 7.98
N SER A 9 5.03 -2.70 6.96
CA SER A 9 4.01 -3.74 7.13
C SER A 9 4.62 -5.07 7.54
N ASN A 10 5.31 -5.09 8.68
CA ASN A 10 5.92 -6.29 9.25
C ASN A 10 5.90 -6.25 10.79
N VAL A 11 5.96 -7.42 11.38
CA VAL A 11 6.07 -7.62 12.83
C VAL A 11 7.19 -8.60 13.12
N PHE A 12 7.80 -8.48 14.27
CA PHE A 12 8.87 -9.37 14.74
C PHE A 12 8.34 -10.24 15.87
N LEU A 13 8.64 -11.53 15.83
CA LEU A 13 8.26 -12.49 16.85
C LEU A 13 9.50 -13.09 17.51
N THR A 14 9.77 -12.71 18.75
CA THR A 14 10.92 -13.20 19.53
C THR A 14 10.43 -13.76 20.84
N LYS A 15 10.70 -15.04 21.10
CA LYS A 15 10.24 -15.73 22.35
C LYS A 15 8.74 -15.55 22.61
N ASP A 16 7.93 -15.72 21.55
CA ASP A 16 6.48 -15.55 21.55
C ASP A 16 5.98 -14.12 21.83
N ILE A 17 6.85 -13.10 21.82
CA ILE A 17 6.48 -11.69 21.99
C ILE A 17 6.56 -10.97 20.66
N TYR A 18 5.49 -10.24 20.32
CA TYR A 18 5.41 -9.40 19.12
C TYR A 18 5.95 -8.00 19.38
N THR A 19 6.75 -7.50 18.42
CA THR A 19 7.31 -6.14 18.44
C THR A 19 7.29 -5.52 17.04
N LEU A 20 7.36 -4.18 16.93
CA LEU A 20 7.47 -3.46 15.64
C LEU A 20 8.91 -3.37 15.13
N SER A 21 9.89 -3.78 15.94
CA SER A 21 11.30 -3.81 15.57
C SER A 21 11.99 -5.01 16.22
N GLY A 22 12.99 -5.57 15.57
CA GLY A 22 13.69 -6.74 16.09
C GLY A 22 14.76 -7.24 15.12
N ASP A 23 15.28 -8.44 15.40
CA ASP A 23 16.21 -9.11 14.53
C ASP A 23 15.53 -9.57 13.23
N VAL A 24 16.24 -9.45 12.11
CA VAL A 24 15.77 -9.83 10.77
C VAL A 24 15.31 -11.29 10.71
N SER A 25 15.95 -12.18 11.45
CA SER A 25 15.61 -13.61 11.51
C SER A 25 14.25 -13.89 12.15
N CYS A 26 13.74 -12.94 12.93
CA CYS A 26 12.44 -13.03 13.63
C CYS A 26 11.32 -12.26 12.91
N ARG A 27 11.59 -11.73 11.73
CA ARG A 27 10.66 -10.91 10.98
C ARG A 27 9.57 -11.72 10.31
N ILE A 28 8.35 -11.24 10.41
CA ILE A 28 7.17 -11.71 9.69
C ILE A 28 6.68 -10.56 8.82
N GLY A 29 6.77 -10.72 7.51
CA GLY A 29 6.34 -9.76 6.49
C GLY A 29 5.09 -10.23 5.73
N GLU A 30 4.77 -9.52 4.64
CA GLU A 30 3.67 -9.87 3.72
C GLU A 30 2.31 -10.02 4.40
N LEU A 31 2.05 -9.20 5.40
CA LEU A 31 0.86 -9.31 6.24
C LEU A 31 -0.46 -9.08 5.47
N LYS A 32 -0.44 -8.25 4.41
CA LYS A 32 -1.63 -7.85 3.66
C LYS A 32 -2.04 -8.86 2.58
N LEU A 33 -1.08 -9.39 1.82
CA LEU A 33 -1.37 -10.19 0.62
C LEU A 33 -2.19 -11.47 0.91
N PRO A 34 -1.87 -12.30 1.92
CA PRO A 34 -2.69 -13.47 2.24
C PRO A 34 -4.13 -13.13 2.62
N LEU A 35 -4.36 -11.98 3.25
CA LEU A 35 -5.71 -11.51 3.55
C LEU A 35 -6.52 -11.27 2.27
N ILE A 36 -5.91 -10.60 1.27
CA ILE A 36 -6.57 -10.24 0.01
C ILE A 36 -6.93 -11.48 -0.80
N ILE A 37 -6.03 -12.46 -0.89
CA ILE A 37 -6.25 -13.69 -1.67
C ILE A 37 -7.15 -14.71 -0.96
N GLY A 38 -7.60 -14.41 0.27
CA GLY A 38 -8.52 -15.28 1.02
C GLY A 38 -7.92 -16.61 1.52
N SER A 39 -6.59 -16.75 1.46
CA SER A 39 -5.84 -17.95 1.87
C SER A 39 -5.14 -17.71 3.21
N VAL A 40 -5.92 -17.44 4.26
CA VAL A 40 -5.39 -17.02 5.56
C VAL A 40 -5.46 -18.14 6.58
N SER A 41 -4.30 -18.54 7.12
CA SER A 41 -4.25 -19.39 8.29
C SER A 41 -4.57 -18.60 9.58
N ARG A 42 -5.06 -19.29 10.61
CA ARG A 42 -5.25 -18.67 11.94
C ARG A 42 -3.98 -17.96 12.43
N GLN A 43 -2.85 -18.64 12.32
CA GLN A 43 -1.56 -18.07 12.71
C GLN A 43 -1.23 -16.76 11.97
N HIS A 44 -1.56 -16.67 10.68
CA HIS A 44 -1.34 -15.44 9.93
C HIS A 44 -2.23 -14.31 10.42
N LEU A 45 -3.51 -14.59 10.73
CA LEU A 45 -4.41 -13.62 11.35
C LEU A 45 -3.85 -13.10 12.67
N ASP A 46 -3.28 -13.97 13.51
CA ASP A 46 -2.68 -13.56 14.78
C ASP A 46 -1.52 -12.58 14.56
N HIS A 47 -0.70 -12.81 13.53
CA HIS A 47 0.38 -11.88 13.16
C HIS A 47 -0.16 -10.52 12.71
N VAL A 48 -1.22 -10.50 11.89
CA VAL A 48 -1.86 -9.26 11.44
C VAL A 48 -2.50 -8.52 12.60
N ILE A 49 -3.24 -9.22 13.46
CA ILE A 49 -3.89 -8.65 14.65
C ILE A 49 -2.83 -8.02 15.58
N ALA A 50 -1.74 -8.76 15.86
CA ALA A 50 -0.66 -8.26 16.70
C ALA A 50 0.02 -7.02 16.10
N TYR A 51 0.31 -7.04 14.79
CA TYR A 51 0.86 -5.89 14.08
C TYR A 51 -0.04 -4.66 14.22
N LEU A 52 -1.32 -4.80 13.89
CA LEU A 52 -2.28 -3.69 13.96
C LEU A 52 -2.43 -3.17 15.39
N ALA A 53 -2.50 -4.05 16.38
CA ALA A 53 -2.58 -3.66 17.79
C ALA A 53 -1.36 -2.84 18.23
N LEU A 54 -0.16 -3.24 17.82
CA LEU A 54 1.07 -2.50 18.08
C LEU A 54 1.10 -1.15 17.38
N VAL A 55 0.65 -1.08 16.14
CA VAL A 55 0.54 0.18 15.37
C VAL A 55 -0.46 1.13 16.04
N ILE A 56 -1.62 0.64 16.44
CA ILE A 56 -2.63 1.42 17.17
C ILE A 56 -2.06 1.98 18.47
N ARG A 57 -1.39 1.15 19.28
CA ARG A 57 -0.72 1.60 20.51
C ARG A 57 0.33 2.66 20.22
N HIS A 58 1.14 2.45 19.20
CA HIS A 58 2.18 3.41 18.80
C HIS A 58 1.55 4.76 18.40
N ALA A 59 0.53 4.75 17.54
CA ALA A 59 -0.15 5.95 17.09
C ALA A 59 -0.81 6.73 18.24
N ARG A 60 -1.53 6.03 19.13
CA ARG A 60 -2.15 6.64 20.33
C ARG A 60 -1.11 7.24 21.27
N SER A 61 -0.04 6.49 21.57
CA SER A 61 1.06 6.98 22.41
C SER A 61 1.73 8.21 21.79
N TRP A 62 1.97 8.18 20.48
CA TRP A 62 2.56 9.31 19.79
C TRP A 62 1.65 10.54 19.88
N PHE A 63 0.36 10.39 19.59
CA PHE A 63 -0.62 11.48 19.67
C PHE A 63 -0.67 12.08 21.07
N LEU A 64 -0.87 11.25 22.11
CA LEU A 64 -0.94 11.70 23.48
C LEU A 64 0.33 12.42 23.94
N LYS A 65 1.50 11.95 23.50
CA LYS A 65 2.78 12.58 23.82
C LYS A 65 2.98 13.95 23.16
N ASN A 66 2.48 14.13 21.93
CA ASN A 66 2.76 15.33 21.14
C ASN A 66 1.60 16.35 21.14
N ALA A 67 0.40 15.93 21.51
CA ALA A 67 -0.80 16.78 21.46
C ALA A 67 -1.46 16.99 22.86
N ALA A 68 -0.93 16.38 23.92
CA ALA A 68 -1.52 16.44 25.27
C ALA A 68 -1.75 17.87 25.76
N GLU A 69 -0.80 18.78 25.53
CA GLU A 69 -0.94 20.18 25.96
C GLU A 69 -2.08 20.91 25.23
N ALA A 70 -2.22 20.67 23.94
CA ALA A 70 -3.25 21.32 23.09
C ALA A 70 -4.67 20.85 23.44
N PHE A 71 -4.80 19.63 23.97
CA PHE A 71 -6.09 19.00 24.26
C PHE A 71 -6.27 18.66 25.75
N TYR A 72 -5.60 19.40 26.62
CA TYR A 72 -5.74 19.20 28.07
C TYR A 72 -7.20 19.36 28.53
N GLY A 73 -7.71 18.35 29.23
CA GLY A 73 -9.09 18.34 29.73
C GLY A 73 -10.14 17.81 28.73
N PHE A 74 -9.74 17.37 27.55
CA PHE A 74 -10.63 16.72 26.60
C PHE A 74 -10.59 15.19 26.77
N GLU A 75 -11.74 14.56 26.62
CA GLU A 75 -11.85 13.11 26.42
C GLU A 75 -11.71 12.80 24.92
N PHE A 76 -11.01 11.70 24.61
CA PHE A 76 -10.78 11.30 23.22
C PHE A 76 -11.65 10.10 22.86
N GLU A 77 -12.42 10.26 21.81
CA GLU A 77 -13.10 9.17 21.13
C GLU A 77 -12.26 8.74 19.90
N TRP A 78 -11.95 7.44 19.82
CA TRP A 78 -11.06 6.90 18.79
C TRP A 78 -11.83 6.11 17.77
N PHE A 79 -11.79 6.54 16.51
CA PHE A 79 -12.33 5.82 15.38
C PHE A 79 -11.18 5.18 14.57
N TYR A 80 -11.34 3.92 14.24
CA TYR A 80 -10.33 3.14 13.53
C TYR A 80 -10.83 2.81 12.14
N LYS A 81 -10.04 3.16 11.14
CA LYS A 81 -10.34 2.87 9.74
C LYS A 81 -9.21 2.06 9.12
N MET A 82 -9.56 0.98 8.43
CA MET A 82 -8.61 0.14 7.71
C MET A 82 -8.91 0.17 6.22
N GLY A 83 -7.87 0.35 5.41
CA GLY A 83 -7.98 0.35 3.96
C GLY A 83 -8.10 -1.06 3.39
N LEU A 84 -8.99 -1.25 2.42
CA LEU A 84 -9.13 -2.44 1.59
C LEU A 84 -9.01 -2.03 0.12
N PRO A 85 -8.30 -2.79 -0.75
CA PRO A 85 -8.29 -2.50 -2.17
C PRO A 85 -9.71 -2.38 -2.73
N ALA A 86 -9.94 -1.37 -3.57
CA ALA A 86 -11.30 -1.01 -4.00
C ALA A 86 -12.00 -2.14 -4.77
N GLU A 87 -11.25 -2.93 -5.55
CA GLU A 87 -11.77 -4.10 -6.29
C GLU A 87 -12.40 -5.16 -5.37
N ASN A 88 -11.88 -5.28 -4.16
CA ASN A 88 -12.31 -6.29 -3.20
C ASN A 88 -13.43 -5.81 -2.26
N TYR A 89 -13.83 -4.55 -2.34
CA TYR A 89 -14.80 -3.97 -1.41
C TYR A 89 -16.21 -4.54 -1.53
N ASP A 90 -16.58 -5.04 -2.71
CA ASP A 90 -17.86 -5.73 -2.91
C ASP A 90 -17.89 -7.16 -2.34
N ASN A 91 -16.73 -7.71 -1.97
CA ASN A 91 -16.63 -9.02 -1.33
C ASN A 91 -16.95 -8.93 0.17
N LYS A 92 -18.21 -9.15 0.51
CA LYS A 92 -18.72 -9.06 1.90
C LYS A 92 -17.97 -9.95 2.89
N SER A 93 -17.52 -11.14 2.46
CA SER A 93 -16.76 -12.05 3.32
C SER A 93 -15.39 -11.47 3.66
N LEU A 94 -14.74 -10.87 2.68
CA LEU A 94 -13.43 -10.23 2.87
C LEU A 94 -13.55 -8.97 3.74
N VAL A 95 -14.55 -8.13 3.48
CA VAL A 95 -14.85 -6.96 4.32
C VAL A 95 -15.05 -7.38 5.77
N SER A 96 -15.89 -8.39 6.03
CA SER A 96 -16.12 -8.91 7.38
C SER A 96 -14.85 -9.46 8.05
N THR A 97 -13.96 -10.10 7.27
CA THR A 97 -12.65 -10.55 7.78
C THR A 97 -11.77 -9.38 8.20
N TYR A 98 -11.74 -8.32 7.41
CA TYR A 98 -10.98 -7.10 7.74
C TYR A 98 -11.56 -6.39 8.97
N GLU A 99 -12.88 -6.24 9.05
CA GLU A 99 -13.56 -5.63 10.20
C GLU A 99 -13.31 -6.41 11.48
N SER A 100 -13.44 -7.73 11.45
CA SER A 100 -13.16 -8.58 12.62
C SER A 100 -11.68 -8.52 13.03
N THR A 101 -10.77 -8.51 12.05
CA THR A 101 -9.33 -8.39 12.30
C THR A 101 -9.00 -7.05 12.96
N LEU A 102 -9.56 -5.95 12.45
CA LEU A 102 -9.37 -4.61 13.02
C LEU A 102 -9.97 -4.53 14.44
N THR A 103 -11.21 -5.00 14.62
CA THR A 103 -11.87 -5.03 15.93
C THR A 103 -11.06 -5.79 16.97
N ASN A 104 -10.53 -6.97 16.59
CA ASN A 104 -9.67 -7.76 17.46
C ASN A 104 -8.35 -7.05 17.79
N ALA A 105 -7.75 -6.39 16.80
CA ALA A 105 -6.54 -5.59 17.03
C ALA A 105 -6.79 -4.42 18.00
N VAL A 106 -7.92 -3.73 17.85
CA VAL A 106 -8.31 -2.65 18.79
C VAL A 106 -8.49 -3.23 20.21
N LYS A 107 -9.20 -4.35 20.38
CA LYS A 107 -9.34 -5.02 21.66
C LYS A 107 -7.99 -5.30 22.31
N ILE A 108 -7.08 -5.94 21.58
CA ILE A 108 -5.73 -6.24 22.10
C ILE A 108 -4.94 -4.94 22.40
N SER A 109 -5.11 -3.90 21.58
CA SER A 109 -4.45 -2.62 21.81
C SER A 109 -4.85 -1.94 23.11
N LEU A 110 -6.07 -2.20 23.61
CA LEU A 110 -6.63 -1.65 24.83
C LEU A 110 -6.30 -2.48 26.08
N ALA A 111 -5.82 -3.71 25.92
CA ALA A 111 -5.44 -4.55 27.04
C ALA A 111 -4.34 -3.87 27.87
N ASP A 112 -4.48 -3.93 29.19
CA ASP A 112 -3.53 -3.32 30.16
C ASP A 112 -2.27 -4.20 30.29
N ARG A 113 -1.55 -4.38 29.17
CA ARG A 113 -0.29 -5.11 29.08
C ARG A 113 0.65 -4.41 28.12
N SER A 114 1.92 -4.31 28.50
CA SER A 114 2.96 -3.69 27.65
C SER A 114 3.31 -4.55 26.44
N GLU A 115 3.22 -5.86 26.57
CA GLU A 115 3.63 -6.85 25.57
C GLU A 115 2.43 -7.60 24.98
N ILE A 116 2.54 -8.04 23.73
CA ILE A 116 1.58 -8.92 23.07
C ILE A 116 2.25 -10.28 22.91
N ASN A 117 1.82 -11.26 23.72
CA ASN A 117 2.30 -12.63 23.63
C ASN A 117 1.40 -13.44 22.69
N ARG A 118 2.01 -14.17 21.75
CA ARG A 118 1.33 -15.00 20.77
C ARG A 118 0.37 -16.00 21.41
N ASN A 119 0.81 -16.66 22.48
CA ASN A 119 0.04 -17.71 23.15
C ASN A 119 -1.14 -17.16 23.97
N GLU A 120 -1.20 -15.83 24.16
CA GLU A 120 -2.23 -15.17 24.95
C GLU A 120 -3.26 -14.44 24.09
N ILE A 121 -3.10 -14.39 22.76
CA ILE A 121 -4.00 -13.65 21.86
C ILE A 121 -5.44 -14.11 22.05
N ASP A 122 -5.72 -15.40 22.02
CA ASP A 122 -7.07 -15.96 22.21
C ASP A 122 -7.65 -15.59 23.56
N HIS A 123 -6.87 -15.72 24.62
CA HIS A 123 -7.29 -15.33 25.99
C HIS A 123 -7.58 -13.83 26.08
N LEU A 124 -6.77 -12.99 25.45
CA LEU A 124 -6.99 -11.53 25.42
C LEU A 124 -8.28 -11.18 24.66
N LEU A 125 -8.60 -11.89 23.61
CA LEU A 125 -9.83 -11.68 22.84
C LEU A 125 -11.09 -12.12 23.61
N GLU A 126 -10.99 -13.13 24.44
CA GLU A 126 -12.10 -13.64 25.26
C GLU A 126 -12.33 -12.83 26.53
N SER A 127 -11.24 -12.28 27.13
CA SER A 127 -11.28 -11.74 28.49
C SER A 127 -11.58 -10.23 28.58
N TYR A 128 -11.46 -9.50 27.50
CA TYR A 128 -11.27 -8.05 27.62
C TYR A 128 -12.36 -7.21 26.99
N ILE A 129 -13.59 -7.39 26.94
CA ILE A 129 -14.48 -6.25 26.65
C ILE A 129 -15.94 -6.68 26.54
N THR A 130 -16.74 -6.15 27.44
CA THR A 130 -18.20 -6.19 27.41
C THR A 130 -18.81 -5.17 26.45
N GLU A 131 -18.06 -4.15 26.03
CA GLU A 131 -18.52 -3.11 25.11
C GLU A 131 -18.33 -3.52 23.65
N ASP A 132 -19.30 -3.20 22.82
CA ASP A 132 -19.22 -3.42 21.38
C ASP A 132 -18.31 -2.37 20.72
N ILE A 133 -17.04 -2.70 20.59
CA ILE A 133 -16.04 -1.84 19.94
C ILE A 133 -16.22 -1.82 18.41
N SER A 134 -16.98 -2.74 17.84
CA SER A 134 -17.15 -2.83 16.38
C SER A 134 -17.71 -1.55 15.77
N VAL A 135 -18.50 -0.78 16.52
CA VAL A 135 -19.05 0.52 16.09
C VAL A 135 -17.98 1.57 15.79
N TYR A 136 -16.78 1.42 16.36
CA TYR A 136 -15.64 2.31 16.13
C TYR A 136 -14.67 1.82 15.06
N CYS A 137 -14.91 0.64 14.48
CA CYS A 137 -14.04 -0.04 13.53
C CYS A 137 -14.74 -0.14 12.17
N ASN A 138 -14.15 0.49 11.16
CA ASN A 138 -14.71 0.48 9.82
C ASN A 138 -13.64 0.14 8.78
N VAL A 139 -14.07 -0.52 7.71
CA VAL A 139 -13.25 -0.80 6.54
C VAL A 139 -13.73 0.08 5.38
N HIS A 140 -12.79 0.72 4.71
CA HIS A 140 -13.07 1.61 3.58
C HIS A 140 -12.20 1.25 2.38
N PRO A 141 -12.64 1.52 1.15
CA PRO A 141 -11.76 1.47 0.00
C PRO A 141 -10.56 2.40 0.19
N GLU A 142 -9.34 1.90 0.00
CA GLU A 142 -8.11 2.70 0.14
C GLU A 142 -8.17 3.97 -0.73
N ILE A 143 -8.67 3.81 -1.94
CA ILE A 143 -8.80 4.89 -2.90
C ILE A 143 -9.75 6.02 -2.43
N GLN A 144 -10.77 5.69 -1.63
CA GLN A 144 -11.68 6.69 -1.07
C GLN A 144 -10.96 7.60 -0.08
N ALA A 145 -10.13 7.02 0.80
CA ALA A 145 -9.37 7.80 1.78
C ALA A 145 -8.37 8.75 1.10
N GLN A 146 -7.72 8.28 0.04
CA GLN A 146 -6.80 9.09 -0.76
C GLN A 146 -7.53 10.22 -1.49
N LEU A 147 -8.69 9.92 -2.08
CA LEU A 147 -9.51 10.90 -2.78
C LEU A 147 -10.04 11.98 -1.83
N GLU A 148 -10.50 11.62 -0.63
CA GLU A 148 -10.90 12.58 0.40
C GLU A 148 -9.74 13.51 0.79
N GLY A 149 -8.52 12.98 0.87
CA GLY A 149 -7.32 13.79 1.11
C GLY A 149 -7.08 14.81 0.01
N TYR A 150 -7.27 14.42 -1.24
CA TYR A 150 -7.11 15.31 -2.38
C TYR A 150 -8.22 16.37 -2.46
N THR A 151 -9.50 15.97 -2.35
CA THR A 151 -10.64 16.90 -2.47
C THR A 151 -10.70 17.93 -1.35
N LYS A 152 -10.06 17.67 -0.21
CA LYS A 152 -9.91 18.61 0.90
C LYS A 152 -8.60 19.42 0.84
N SER A 153 -7.76 19.20 -0.16
CA SER A 153 -6.50 19.93 -0.33
C SER A 153 -6.68 21.19 -1.17
N ASP A 154 -5.71 22.11 -1.06
CA ASP A 154 -5.65 23.33 -1.88
C ASP A 154 -5.42 23.03 -3.38
N LYS A 155 -5.07 21.78 -3.72
CA LYS A 155 -4.87 21.34 -5.11
C LYS A 155 -6.19 20.96 -5.80
N TRP A 156 -7.28 20.87 -5.06
CA TRP A 156 -8.57 20.48 -5.59
C TRP A 156 -9.20 21.56 -6.47
N ASP A 157 -9.46 21.23 -7.73
CA ASP A 157 -10.28 22.04 -8.64
C ASP A 157 -11.71 21.46 -8.71
N SER A 158 -12.65 22.16 -8.09
CA SER A 158 -14.05 21.75 -8.00
C SER A 158 -14.78 21.67 -9.35
N LYS A 159 -14.18 22.16 -10.43
CA LYS A 159 -14.70 22.03 -11.80
C LYS A 159 -14.38 20.66 -12.41
N ARG A 160 -13.46 19.93 -11.82
CA ARG A 160 -13.06 18.59 -12.26
C ARG A 160 -14.06 17.58 -11.72
N VAL A 161 -14.84 17.02 -12.62
CA VAL A 161 -15.85 15.99 -12.28
C VAL A 161 -15.33 14.57 -12.47
N LYS A 162 -14.18 14.39 -13.14
CA LYS A 162 -13.52 13.11 -13.35
C LYS A 162 -12.08 13.18 -12.88
N VAL A 163 -11.71 12.18 -12.10
CA VAL A 163 -10.36 12.03 -11.54
C VAL A 163 -9.93 10.58 -11.76
N MET A 164 -8.73 10.39 -12.24
CA MET A 164 -8.05 9.10 -12.21
C MET A 164 -7.10 9.09 -11.02
N MET A 165 -7.16 8.05 -10.22
CA MET A 165 -6.20 7.79 -9.15
C MET A 165 -5.36 6.58 -9.49
N VAL A 166 -4.07 6.67 -9.26
CA VAL A 166 -3.11 5.59 -9.46
C VAL A 166 -2.25 5.49 -8.21
N ASP A 167 -2.53 4.48 -7.40
CA ASP A 167 -1.75 4.16 -6.21
C ASP A 167 -0.68 3.13 -6.57
N ILE A 168 0.57 3.53 -6.49
CA ILE A 168 1.72 2.68 -6.81
C ILE A 168 2.33 2.21 -5.49
N GLY A 169 1.95 1.01 -5.09
CA GLY A 169 2.46 0.35 -3.91
C GLY A 169 3.77 -0.42 -4.14
N GLY A 170 4.14 -1.21 -3.15
CA GLY A 170 5.26 -2.15 -3.28
C GLY A 170 4.92 -3.32 -4.20
N GLY A 171 3.79 -4.00 -3.97
CA GLY A 171 3.36 -5.18 -4.71
C GLY A 171 2.45 -4.87 -5.89
N THR A 172 1.55 -3.92 -5.74
CA THR A 172 0.47 -3.63 -6.69
C THR A 172 0.50 -2.20 -7.19
N VAL A 173 -0.14 -2.00 -8.34
CA VAL A 173 -0.65 -0.73 -8.82
C VAL A 173 -2.17 -0.82 -8.79
N ASP A 174 -2.80 0.05 -8.04
CA ASP A 174 -4.25 0.18 -7.94
C ASP A 174 -4.66 1.43 -8.71
N ALA A 175 -5.43 1.28 -9.78
CA ALA A 175 -5.83 2.41 -10.61
C ALA A 175 -7.35 2.48 -10.75
N SER A 176 -7.92 3.67 -10.60
CA SER A 176 -9.37 3.89 -10.67
C SER A 176 -9.74 5.19 -11.36
N VAL A 177 -10.83 5.16 -12.11
CA VAL A 177 -11.48 6.38 -12.62
C VAL A 177 -12.75 6.62 -11.82
N ILE A 178 -12.86 7.82 -11.27
CA ILE A 178 -13.90 8.21 -10.32
C ILE A 178 -14.60 9.48 -10.81
N ASN A 179 -15.93 9.47 -10.76
CA ASN A 179 -16.74 10.68 -10.85
C ASN A 179 -16.88 11.30 -9.46
N VAL A 180 -16.60 12.58 -9.38
CA VAL A 180 -16.85 13.40 -8.19
C VAL A 180 -18.03 14.31 -8.48
N THR A 181 -19.11 14.15 -7.74
CA THR A 181 -20.30 15.00 -7.85
C THR A 181 -20.56 15.70 -6.53
N ARG A 182 -21.17 16.88 -6.56
CA ARG A 182 -21.55 17.61 -5.36
C ARG A 182 -23.05 17.60 -5.20
N ASP A 183 -23.49 17.32 -3.97
CA ASP A 183 -24.88 17.43 -3.55
C ASP A 183 -24.92 18.32 -2.31
N GLY A 184 -25.13 19.62 -2.53
CA GLY A 184 -25.00 20.64 -1.49
C GLY A 184 -23.54 20.78 -1.02
N TYR A 185 -23.28 20.44 0.26
CA TYR A 185 -21.96 20.50 0.86
C TYR A 185 -21.24 19.14 0.86
N GLU A 186 -21.91 18.08 0.42
CA GLU A 186 -21.35 16.73 0.39
C GLU A 186 -20.82 16.38 -0.99
N GLU A 187 -19.65 15.76 -1.00
CA GLU A 187 -19.07 15.18 -2.20
C GLU A 187 -19.45 13.71 -2.29
N LYS A 188 -19.96 13.30 -3.45
CA LYS A 188 -20.30 11.92 -3.77
C LYS A 188 -19.32 11.37 -4.79
N TYR A 189 -18.78 10.22 -4.49
CA TYR A 189 -17.80 9.53 -5.32
C TYR A 189 -18.44 8.31 -5.97
N SER A 190 -18.35 8.24 -7.30
CA SER A 190 -18.82 7.09 -8.07
C SER A 190 -17.66 6.49 -8.83
N CYS A 191 -17.23 5.30 -8.43
CA CYS A 191 -16.18 4.59 -9.12
C CYS A 191 -16.71 4.05 -10.46
N LEU A 192 -16.09 4.46 -11.57
CA LEU A 192 -16.44 4.02 -12.91
C LEU A 192 -15.74 2.72 -13.29
N LYS A 193 -14.50 2.59 -12.88
CA LYS A 193 -13.69 1.40 -13.03
C LYS A 193 -12.52 1.40 -12.04
N THR A 194 -12.19 0.22 -11.54
CA THR A 194 -10.99 -0.06 -10.76
C THR A 194 -10.27 -1.26 -11.35
N ILE A 195 -8.94 -1.21 -11.35
CA ILE A 195 -8.07 -2.33 -11.70
C ILE A 195 -6.93 -2.38 -10.68
N VAL A 196 -6.56 -3.59 -10.29
CA VAL A 196 -5.38 -3.91 -9.48
C VAL A 196 -4.48 -4.81 -10.28
N ASP A 197 -3.19 -4.47 -10.40
CA ASP A 197 -2.22 -5.31 -11.09
C ASP A 197 -0.90 -5.40 -10.30
N SER A 198 -0.19 -6.51 -10.47
CA SER A 198 1.10 -6.79 -9.82
C SER A 198 2.25 -6.04 -10.51
N LEU A 199 2.15 -4.71 -10.54
CA LEU A 199 3.11 -3.78 -11.15
C LEU A 199 3.75 -2.82 -10.14
N GLY A 200 3.70 -3.16 -8.85
CA GLY A 200 4.30 -2.34 -7.81
C GLY A 200 5.83 -2.30 -7.87
N VAL A 201 6.43 -1.32 -7.22
CA VAL A 201 7.88 -1.06 -7.27
C VAL A 201 8.73 -2.22 -6.73
N TYR A 202 8.19 -3.00 -5.79
CA TYR A 202 8.87 -4.20 -5.28
C TYR A 202 8.85 -5.35 -6.31
N ILE A 203 7.80 -5.47 -7.09
CA ILE A 203 7.74 -6.44 -8.20
C ILE A 203 8.76 -6.10 -9.26
N LEU A 204 8.91 -4.81 -9.61
CA LEU A 204 10.01 -4.34 -10.46
C LEU A 204 11.38 -4.78 -9.91
N HIS A 205 11.60 -4.57 -8.60
CA HIS A 205 12.83 -4.98 -7.93
C HIS A 205 13.09 -6.49 -8.05
N LEU A 206 12.09 -7.32 -7.79
CA LEU A 206 12.23 -8.78 -7.91
C LEU A 206 12.55 -9.19 -9.35
N LYS A 207 11.86 -8.63 -10.34
CA LYS A 207 12.11 -8.92 -11.77
C LYS A 207 13.51 -8.49 -12.20
N ARG A 208 14.01 -7.37 -11.70
CA ARG A 208 15.39 -6.94 -11.93
C ARG A 208 16.40 -7.95 -11.35
N LEU A 209 16.18 -8.41 -10.12
CA LEU A 209 17.06 -9.41 -9.48
C LEU A 209 17.04 -10.76 -10.21
N GLU A 210 15.87 -11.21 -10.68
CA GLU A 210 15.75 -12.42 -11.49
C GLU A 210 16.54 -12.29 -12.82
N TRP A 211 16.38 -11.17 -13.49
CA TRP A 211 17.11 -10.90 -14.73
C TRP A 211 18.64 -10.86 -14.50
N LEU A 212 19.08 -10.21 -13.43
CA LEU A 212 20.49 -10.16 -13.04
C LEU A 212 21.05 -11.56 -12.78
N GLU A 213 20.30 -12.41 -12.10
CA GLU A 213 20.69 -13.79 -11.82
C GLU A 213 20.81 -14.62 -13.11
N MET A 214 19.87 -14.46 -14.04
CA MET A 214 19.94 -15.13 -15.34
C MET A 214 21.15 -14.66 -16.15
N SER A 215 21.35 -13.35 -16.26
CA SER A 215 22.49 -12.77 -16.99
C SER A 215 23.83 -13.16 -16.37
N ALA A 216 23.92 -13.29 -15.05
CA ALA A 216 25.12 -13.76 -14.38
C ALA A 216 25.46 -15.22 -14.72
N LYS A 217 24.44 -16.09 -14.84
CA LYS A 217 24.65 -17.51 -15.20
C LYS A 217 25.08 -17.71 -16.66
N GLU A 218 24.70 -16.79 -17.53
CA GLU A 218 25.05 -16.82 -18.95
C GLU A 218 26.42 -16.19 -19.25
N SER A 219 27.00 -15.46 -18.29
CA SER A 219 28.28 -14.79 -18.48
C SER A 219 29.47 -15.76 -18.25
N GLU A 220 30.49 -15.65 -19.10
CA GLU A 220 31.72 -16.45 -18.97
C GLU A 220 32.67 -15.99 -17.84
N HIS A 221 32.26 -15.01 -17.04
CA HIS A 221 33.05 -14.41 -15.97
C HIS A 221 32.80 -15.08 -14.62
N ASP A 222 33.70 -14.88 -13.66
CA ASP A 222 33.56 -15.39 -12.30
C ASP A 222 32.24 -14.89 -11.64
N THR A 223 31.22 -15.73 -11.82
CA THR A 223 29.85 -15.44 -11.43
C THR A 223 29.61 -15.59 -9.93
N HIS A 224 30.56 -16.24 -9.19
CA HIS A 224 30.33 -16.54 -7.77
C HIS A 224 30.11 -15.30 -6.91
N LYS A 225 30.95 -14.28 -7.10
CA LYS A 225 30.81 -13.02 -6.36
C LYS A 225 29.52 -12.31 -6.73
N LEU A 226 29.21 -12.23 -8.03
CA LEU A 226 28.00 -11.60 -8.56
C LEU A 226 26.75 -12.29 -8.03
N LEU A 227 26.66 -13.61 -8.07
CA LEU A 227 25.54 -14.37 -7.52
C LEU A 227 25.42 -14.20 -6.00
N SER A 228 26.53 -14.07 -5.27
CA SER A 228 26.52 -13.79 -3.84
C SER A 228 25.92 -12.41 -3.55
N GLU A 229 26.28 -11.38 -4.32
CA GLU A 229 25.75 -10.02 -4.19
C GLU A 229 24.26 -9.98 -4.54
N ILE A 230 23.81 -10.63 -5.62
CA ILE A 230 22.40 -10.76 -6.00
C ILE A 230 21.60 -11.48 -4.89
N ASN A 231 22.12 -12.59 -4.36
CA ASN A 231 21.46 -13.31 -3.28
C ASN A 231 21.37 -12.48 -1.98
N SER A 232 22.38 -11.66 -1.73
CA SER A 232 22.35 -10.70 -0.61
C SER A 232 21.31 -9.62 -0.84
N ALA A 233 21.20 -9.07 -2.05
CA ALA A 233 20.17 -8.11 -2.43
C ALA A 233 18.75 -8.71 -2.33
N LYS A 234 18.57 -9.98 -2.75
CA LYS A 234 17.28 -10.68 -2.55
C LYS A 234 16.89 -10.80 -1.08
N LYS A 235 17.84 -11.16 -0.21
CA LYS A 235 17.59 -11.29 1.23
C LYS A 235 17.27 -9.94 1.89
N LEU A 236 17.91 -8.88 1.44
CA LEU A 236 17.72 -7.53 1.94
C LEU A 236 16.49 -6.83 1.32
N SER A 237 15.93 -7.35 0.23
CA SER A 237 14.85 -6.72 -0.53
C SER A 237 13.64 -6.34 0.33
N GLY A 238 13.33 -7.15 1.34
CA GLY A 238 12.26 -6.81 2.28
C GLY A 238 12.59 -5.69 3.28
N PHE A 239 13.79 -5.14 3.27
CA PHE A 239 14.28 -4.08 4.15
C PHE A 239 14.75 -2.85 3.40
N LEU A 240 14.85 -2.90 2.07
CA LEU A 240 15.23 -1.73 1.30
C LEU A 240 14.14 -0.67 1.45
N PRO A 241 14.41 0.47 2.08
CA PRO A 241 13.45 1.55 2.20
C PRO A 241 13.14 2.18 0.83
N ILE A 242 14.06 2.00 -0.14
CA ILE A 242 13.98 2.54 -1.50
C ILE A 242 14.53 1.49 -2.45
N VAL A 243 13.74 1.14 -3.46
CA VAL A 243 14.21 0.30 -4.58
C VAL A 243 15.15 1.15 -5.43
N PRO A 244 16.34 0.63 -5.82
CA PRO A 244 17.29 1.36 -6.66
C PRO A 244 16.64 1.93 -7.92
N GLU A 245 17.05 3.13 -8.32
CA GLU A 245 16.46 3.83 -9.47
C GLU A 245 16.77 3.12 -10.79
N THR A 246 17.99 2.59 -10.89
CA THR A 246 18.47 1.89 -12.08
C THR A 246 19.04 0.52 -11.73
N VAL A 247 19.23 -0.34 -12.76
CA VAL A 247 19.82 -1.67 -12.57
C VAL A 247 21.28 -1.59 -12.20
N GLU A 248 22.00 -0.60 -12.71
CA GLU A 248 23.41 -0.37 -12.45
C GLU A 248 23.70 -0.10 -10.98
N GLU A 249 22.75 0.43 -10.23
CA GLU A 249 22.89 0.68 -8.79
C GLU A 249 22.90 -0.59 -7.95
N TYR A 250 22.41 -1.72 -8.48
CA TYR A 250 22.47 -3.00 -7.79
C TYR A 250 23.89 -3.55 -7.74
N ILE A 251 24.64 -3.37 -8.84
CA ILE A 251 25.97 -3.92 -9.01
C ILE A 251 26.82 -2.97 -9.87
N SER A 252 27.55 -2.10 -9.24
CA SER A 252 28.27 -0.99 -9.87
C SER A 252 29.44 -1.37 -10.76
N ASN A 253 29.94 -2.62 -10.69
CA ASN A 253 31.19 -3.05 -11.36
C ASN A 253 30.94 -3.99 -12.56
N VAL A 254 29.71 -4.20 -12.98
CA VAL A 254 29.36 -5.07 -14.09
C VAL A 254 29.04 -4.23 -15.32
N LYS A 255 29.65 -4.58 -16.48
CA LYS A 255 29.21 -4.01 -17.75
C LYS A 255 27.91 -4.67 -18.18
N TRP A 256 26.84 -3.90 -18.18
CA TRP A 256 25.53 -4.33 -18.61
C TRP A 256 25.40 -4.32 -20.14
N PRO A 257 24.60 -5.21 -20.73
CA PRO A 257 24.26 -5.13 -22.15
C PRO A 257 23.65 -3.78 -22.48
N GLU A 258 24.07 -3.17 -23.61
CA GLU A 258 23.58 -1.85 -24.02
C GLU A 258 22.04 -1.78 -24.24
N ASN A 259 21.36 -2.92 -24.38
CA ASN A 259 19.91 -3.04 -24.59
C ASN A 259 19.20 -3.67 -23.38
N PHE A 260 19.33 -3.06 -22.21
CA PHE A 260 18.50 -3.46 -21.09
C PHE A 260 17.05 -3.00 -21.28
N SER A 261 16.17 -3.94 -21.61
CA SER A 261 14.77 -3.64 -21.98
C SER A 261 13.75 -3.91 -20.88
N LEU A 262 14.15 -4.49 -19.73
CA LEU A 262 13.20 -4.90 -18.68
C LEU A 262 12.39 -3.72 -18.14
N ASP A 263 13.07 -2.61 -17.82
CA ASP A 263 12.39 -1.41 -17.32
C ASP A 263 11.41 -0.84 -18.33
N SER A 264 11.78 -0.86 -19.61
CA SER A 264 10.87 -0.47 -20.70
C SER A 264 9.67 -1.40 -20.84
N VAL A 265 9.88 -2.71 -20.73
CA VAL A 265 8.78 -3.70 -20.75
C VAL A 265 7.85 -3.50 -19.56
N PHE A 266 8.41 -3.27 -18.37
CA PHE A 266 7.63 -3.02 -17.17
C PHE A 266 6.84 -1.71 -17.26
N PHE A 267 7.47 -0.64 -17.74
CA PHE A 267 6.79 0.64 -17.95
C PHE A 267 5.70 0.54 -19.01
N ASN A 268 5.93 -0.19 -20.11
CA ASN A 268 4.91 -0.41 -21.13
C ASN A 268 3.70 -1.17 -20.57
N ALA A 269 3.90 -2.16 -19.70
CA ALA A 269 2.82 -2.84 -19.02
C ALA A 269 2.02 -1.88 -18.14
N PHE A 270 2.70 -1.04 -17.34
CA PHE A 270 2.09 0.01 -16.53
C PHE A 270 1.32 1.02 -17.39
N HIS A 271 1.91 1.49 -18.49
CA HIS A 271 1.26 2.41 -19.42
C HIS A 271 0.02 1.77 -20.08
N SER A 272 0.10 0.48 -20.45
CA SER A 272 -1.03 -0.27 -21.00
C SER A 272 -2.19 -0.36 -20.00
N LEU A 273 -1.90 -0.66 -18.73
CA LEU A 273 -2.88 -0.66 -17.66
C LEU A 273 -3.66 0.67 -17.61
N ILE A 274 -2.94 1.79 -17.64
CA ILE A 274 -3.56 3.12 -17.54
C ILE A 274 -4.40 3.44 -18.77
N TYR A 275 -3.84 3.28 -19.98
CA TYR A 275 -4.46 3.77 -21.21
C TYR A 275 -5.42 2.78 -21.86
N ILE A 276 -5.10 1.49 -21.86
CA ILE A 276 -5.91 0.48 -22.54
C ILE A 276 -6.95 -0.06 -21.58
N ASP A 277 -6.53 -0.57 -20.42
CA ASP A 277 -7.40 -1.32 -19.55
C ASP A 277 -8.33 -0.42 -18.74
N ILE A 278 -7.94 0.83 -18.48
CA ILE A 278 -8.76 1.79 -17.73
C ILE A 278 -9.38 2.85 -18.63
N ILE A 279 -8.57 3.74 -19.19
CA ILE A 279 -9.10 4.94 -19.87
C ILE A 279 -9.93 4.54 -21.09
N SER A 280 -9.41 3.66 -21.95
CA SER A 280 -10.10 3.22 -23.15
C SER A 280 -11.37 2.43 -22.83
N ASP A 281 -11.31 1.54 -21.82
CA ASP A 281 -12.48 0.76 -21.43
C ASP A 281 -13.60 1.63 -20.86
N VAL A 282 -13.27 2.58 -19.99
CA VAL A 282 -14.26 3.52 -19.45
C VAL A 282 -14.84 4.39 -20.56
N LYS A 283 -14.01 4.88 -21.50
CA LYS A 283 -14.49 5.64 -22.66
C LYS A 283 -15.46 4.85 -23.53
N ASN A 284 -15.22 3.56 -23.70
CA ASN A 284 -16.05 2.69 -24.54
C ASN A 284 -17.39 2.32 -23.88
N ARG A 285 -17.45 2.26 -22.54
CA ARG A 285 -18.65 1.88 -21.79
C ARG A 285 -19.60 3.05 -21.55
N ILE A 286 -19.06 4.23 -21.38
CA ILE A 286 -19.85 5.42 -21.10
C ILE A 286 -20.06 6.10 -22.44
N ASP A 287 -21.34 6.24 -22.88
CA ASP A 287 -21.72 6.98 -24.08
C ASP A 287 -21.32 8.47 -23.91
N ILE A 288 -20.07 8.75 -24.29
CA ILE A 288 -19.40 10.00 -23.98
C ILE A 288 -19.77 11.01 -25.05
N LYS A 289 -20.89 11.70 -24.87
CA LYS A 289 -21.26 12.85 -25.70
C LYS A 289 -20.30 14.04 -25.56
N ASN A 290 -19.39 14.01 -24.59
CA ASN A 290 -18.47 15.11 -24.32
C ASN A 290 -17.00 14.62 -24.18
N LEU A 291 -16.33 14.48 -25.31
CA LEU A 291 -14.90 14.11 -25.37
C LEU A 291 -13.98 15.11 -24.67
N ASP A 292 -14.42 16.36 -24.48
CA ASP A 292 -13.60 17.39 -23.83
C ASP A 292 -13.35 17.11 -22.34
N GLN A 293 -14.22 16.34 -21.69
CA GLN A 293 -14.01 15.91 -20.29
C GLN A 293 -12.84 14.95 -20.09
N TRP A 294 -12.31 14.39 -21.19
CA TRP A 294 -11.17 13.48 -21.17
C TRP A 294 -9.87 14.13 -21.63
N LYS A 295 -9.96 15.37 -22.11
CA LYS A 295 -8.77 16.16 -22.37
C LYS A 295 -8.24 16.64 -21.02
N ASN A 296 -6.95 16.42 -20.77
CA ASN A 296 -6.30 16.76 -19.50
C ASN A 296 -7.00 16.11 -18.29
N LEU A 297 -7.27 14.80 -18.38
CA LEU A 297 -7.81 14.03 -17.26
C LEU A 297 -6.88 14.22 -16.06
N CYS A 298 -7.42 14.71 -14.95
CA CYS A 298 -6.69 14.82 -13.71
C CYS A 298 -6.26 13.42 -13.25
N CYS A 299 -4.96 13.18 -13.18
CA CYS A 299 -4.39 11.93 -12.71
C CYS A 299 -3.62 12.18 -11.43
N ILE A 300 -4.07 11.57 -10.34
CA ILE A 300 -3.42 11.65 -9.03
C ILE A 300 -2.52 10.43 -8.90
N LEU A 301 -1.21 10.67 -8.80
CA LEU A 301 -0.24 9.63 -8.49
C LEU A 301 0.00 9.61 -6.99
N CYS A 302 -0.28 8.50 -6.35
CA CYS A 302 -0.09 8.27 -4.93
C CYS A 302 0.65 6.95 -4.65
N GLY A 303 0.83 6.63 -3.37
CA GLY A 303 1.63 5.49 -2.95
C GLY A 303 3.15 5.76 -2.96
N GLY A 304 3.88 4.97 -2.18
CA GLY A 304 5.33 5.14 -2.02
C GLY A 304 6.12 4.89 -3.30
N GLY A 305 5.61 4.03 -4.19
CA GLY A 305 6.24 3.72 -5.48
C GLY A 305 6.13 4.84 -6.51
N SER A 306 5.17 5.77 -6.35
CA SER A 306 4.99 6.89 -7.29
C SER A 306 6.21 7.82 -7.37
N LEU A 307 7.08 7.78 -6.37
CA LEU A 307 8.32 8.55 -6.35
C LEU A 307 9.45 7.92 -7.18
N HIS A 308 9.33 6.65 -7.56
CA HIS A 308 10.34 5.97 -8.36
C HIS A 308 10.40 6.54 -9.80
N PRO A 309 11.59 6.83 -10.36
CA PRO A 309 11.76 7.49 -11.66
C PRO A 309 11.04 6.79 -12.81
N LEU A 310 10.95 5.45 -12.78
CA LEU A 310 10.27 4.68 -13.81
C LEU A 310 8.80 5.13 -13.96
N PHE A 311 8.08 5.25 -12.85
CA PHE A 311 6.67 5.66 -12.88
C PHE A 311 6.49 7.15 -13.14
N LYS A 312 7.51 7.97 -12.86
CA LYS A 312 7.50 9.40 -13.18
C LYS A 312 7.47 9.67 -14.69
N GLN A 313 7.87 8.72 -15.52
CA GLN A 313 7.83 8.88 -16.97
C GLN A 313 6.43 9.18 -17.52
N ILE A 314 5.35 8.77 -16.79
CA ILE A 314 3.98 9.10 -17.16
C ILE A 314 3.70 10.61 -17.11
N GLU A 315 4.49 11.40 -16.38
CA GLU A 315 4.35 12.86 -16.32
C GLU A 315 4.64 13.57 -17.64
N SER A 316 5.38 12.94 -18.54
CA SER A 316 5.62 13.46 -19.86
C SER A 316 4.43 13.31 -20.82
N ASP A 317 3.36 12.63 -20.37
CA ASP A 317 2.17 12.41 -21.17
C ASP A 317 1.26 13.64 -21.17
N HIS A 318 1.09 14.24 -22.33
CA HIS A 318 0.29 15.46 -22.52
C HIS A 318 -1.22 15.24 -22.43
N HIS A 319 -1.69 14.00 -22.28
CA HIS A 319 -3.12 13.69 -22.14
C HIS A 319 -3.59 13.63 -20.69
N LEU A 320 -2.66 13.63 -19.74
CA LEU A 320 -2.93 13.59 -18.31
C LEU A 320 -2.43 14.88 -17.63
N ASP A 321 -3.22 15.38 -16.72
CA ASP A 321 -2.81 16.45 -15.80
C ASP A 321 -2.44 15.81 -14.46
N ILE A 322 -1.15 15.60 -14.26
CA ILE A 322 -0.63 14.84 -13.11
C ILE A 322 -0.58 15.70 -11.85
N VAL A 323 -1.18 15.21 -10.79
CA VAL A 323 -1.16 15.76 -9.44
C VAL A 323 -0.52 14.76 -8.48
N ARG A 324 0.34 15.25 -7.59
CA ARG A 324 1.03 14.47 -6.55
C ARG A 324 0.80 15.03 -5.17
#